data_1c44939909c57b62ded7325d37de3aa3
#
_entry.id   1c44939909c57b62ded7325d37de3aa3
#
_cell.length_a   1.000
_cell.length_b   1.000
_cell.length_c   1.000
_cell.angle_alpha   90.00
_cell.angle_beta   90.00
_cell.angle_gamma   90.00
#
_symmetry.space_group_name_H-M   'P 1'
#
loop_
_entity.id
_entity.type
_entity.pdbx_description
1 polymer ?
#
loop_
_entity_poly.entity_id
_entity_poly.type
_entity_poly.pdbx_seq_one_letter_code
_entity_poly.pdbx_strand_id
1 'polypeptide(L)'
;MGLLFGCRKSAVLGDIASQLSVPELKRFEDEVKLAMSQAKKSLDLVKVPTPGALKIPGASTLNRFGMAIDLDACDGCGKCILACNLENNVPLVPEEDAARGRFMHWVDMRGGAPFMCAHCGNAPCERVCPTGAANHTPDGLSAMMYKRCTGSRFCGANCPVQARKFNFNDAQKLGLARQFNREVPLRDKGVMEKCSLCLHRLQNDRLEFKTSLTVGTAAEEWRGRGVKTACAEACPKNAIVFGNWLDDKSPLVQLTKNRVLYAPCELAALDPSVVFMRGRR
;
A
#
# COMPACT_ATOMS: atom_id res chain seq x y z
N MET A 1 -6.12 3.19 -40.77
CA MET A 1 -7.06 2.75 -39.73
C MET A 1 -6.19 2.49 -38.47
N GLY A 2 -5.92 3.55 -37.69
CA GLY A 2 -5.04 3.52 -36.55
C GLY A 2 -5.84 3.16 -35.31
N LEU A 3 -5.55 2.00 -34.73
CA LEU A 3 -6.00 1.62 -33.38
C LEU A 3 -5.18 2.42 -32.37
N LEU A 4 -5.75 3.51 -31.91
CA LEU A 4 -5.28 4.23 -30.73
C LEU A 4 -5.49 3.32 -29.50
N PHE A 5 -4.46 2.58 -29.11
CA PHE A 5 -4.35 2.07 -27.75
C PHE A 5 -4.11 3.25 -26.81
N GLY A 6 -5.19 3.88 -26.39
CA GLY A 6 -5.15 4.86 -25.33
C GLY A 6 -4.74 4.17 -24.04
N CYS A 7 -3.51 4.40 -23.62
CA CYS A 7 -3.03 4.01 -22.30
C CYS A 7 -3.94 4.67 -21.26
N ARG A 8 -4.78 3.89 -20.59
CA ARG A 8 -5.66 4.39 -19.54
C ARG A 8 -4.78 4.74 -18.34
N LYS A 9 -4.68 6.03 -18.02
CA LYS A 9 -4.21 6.46 -16.70
C LYS A 9 -4.93 5.62 -15.65
N SER A 10 -4.21 5.16 -14.63
CA SER A 10 -4.83 4.47 -13.48
C SER A 10 -6.06 5.24 -13.04
N ALA A 11 -7.17 4.54 -12.82
CA ALA A 11 -8.43 5.18 -12.49
C ALA A 11 -8.23 6.08 -11.26
N VAL A 12 -8.46 7.36 -11.42
CA VAL A 12 -8.41 8.33 -10.31
C VAL A 12 -9.55 7.98 -9.34
N LEU A 13 -9.36 8.21 -8.05
CA LEU A 13 -10.38 7.92 -7.03
C LEU A 13 -11.77 8.46 -7.41
N GLY A 14 -11.82 9.65 -8.05
CA GLY A 14 -13.04 10.25 -8.56
C GLY A 14 -13.73 9.40 -9.62
N ASP A 15 -12.98 8.79 -10.53
CA ASP A 15 -13.53 7.95 -11.60
C ASP A 15 -14.05 6.61 -11.03
N ILE A 16 -13.42 6.07 -10.00
CA ILE A 16 -13.87 4.86 -9.32
C ILE A 16 -15.12 5.17 -8.47
N ALA A 17 -15.09 6.25 -7.70
CA ALA A 17 -16.24 6.67 -6.88
C ALA A 17 -17.49 6.99 -7.71
N SER A 18 -17.33 7.53 -8.94
CA SER A 18 -18.44 7.80 -9.85
C SER A 18 -19.12 6.54 -10.40
N GLN A 19 -18.49 5.39 -10.30
CA GLN A 19 -19.04 4.09 -10.72
C GLN A 19 -19.90 3.43 -9.63
N LEU A 20 -19.89 3.99 -8.41
CA LEU A 20 -20.65 3.51 -7.27
C LEU A 20 -22.04 4.20 -7.21
N SER A 21 -23.05 3.44 -6.88
CA SER A 21 -24.29 4.04 -6.42
C SER A 21 -24.07 4.71 -5.05
N VAL A 22 -24.84 5.75 -4.75
CA VAL A 22 -24.77 6.44 -3.45
C VAL A 22 -24.88 5.48 -2.25
N PRO A 23 -25.77 4.47 -2.23
CA PRO A 23 -25.82 3.48 -1.15
C PRO A 23 -24.60 2.62 -1.04
N GLU A 24 -23.98 2.21 -2.15
CA GLU A 24 -22.75 1.40 -2.12
C GLU A 24 -21.58 2.17 -1.53
N LEU A 25 -21.35 3.40 -1.99
CA LEU A 25 -20.30 4.26 -1.45
C LEU A 25 -20.49 4.48 0.05
N LYS A 26 -21.72 4.74 0.48
CA LYS A 26 -22.05 4.91 1.89
C LYS A 26 -21.68 3.69 2.74
N ARG A 27 -21.93 2.47 2.27
CA ARG A 27 -21.52 1.24 2.99
C ARG A 27 -20.02 1.19 3.24
N PHE A 28 -19.19 1.53 2.23
CA PHE A 28 -17.74 1.61 2.40
C PHE A 28 -17.33 2.69 3.40
N GLU A 29 -17.96 3.86 3.32
CA GLU A 29 -17.68 4.97 4.26
C GLU A 29 -18.06 4.60 5.70
N ASP A 30 -19.20 3.96 5.90
CA ASP A 30 -19.68 3.57 7.23
C ASP A 30 -18.79 2.48 7.84
N GLU A 31 -18.32 1.51 7.05
CA GLU A 31 -17.34 0.52 7.52
C GLU A 31 -16.00 1.17 7.90
N VAL A 32 -15.52 2.14 7.12
CA VAL A 32 -14.30 2.89 7.45
C VAL A 32 -14.48 3.68 8.75
N LYS A 33 -15.60 4.36 8.94
CA LYS A 33 -15.90 5.09 10.19
C LYS A 33 -15.94 4.15 11.40
N LEU A 34 -16.57 2.98 11.25
CA LEU A 34 -16.62 1.97 12.30
C LEU A 34 -15.21 1.45 12.64
N ALA A 35 -14.40 1.13 11.62
CA ALA A 35 -13.03 0.69 11.82
C ALA A 35 -12.19 1.76 12.55
N MET A 36 -12.37 3.03 12.18
CA MET A 36 -11.68 4.14 12.84
C MET A 36 -12.12 4.31 14.29
N SER A 37 -13.41 4.16 14.61
CA SER A 37 -13.90 4.25 16.00
C SER A 37 -13.39 3.12 16.89
N GLN A 38 -13.10 1.96 16.33
CA GLN A 38 -12.53 0.80 17.01
C GLN A 38 -10.99 0.81 17.09
N ALA A 39 -10.34 1.78 16.44
CA ALA A 39 -8.88 1.89 16.40
C ALA A 39 -8.32 2.32 17.77
N LYS A 40 -7.86 1.34 18.54
CA LYS A 40 -7.37 1.55 19.94
C LYS A 40 -5.84 1.55 20.06
N LYS A 41 -5.11 1.23 19.01
CA LYS A 41 -3.64 1.08 19.08
C LYS A 41 -2.96 2.44 19.04
N SER A 42 -2.11 2.73 20.03
CA SER A 42 -1.13 3.81 19.98
C SER A 42 -0.02 3.53 18.95
N LEU A 43 0.73 4.55 18.60
CA LEU A 43 1.94 4.44 17.81
C LEU A 43 3.13 4.80 18.69
N ASP A 44 3.87 3.78 19.14
CA ASP A 44 5.12 3.97 19.86
C ASP A 44 6.25 4.07 18.85
N LEU A 45 6.67 5.30 18.58
CA LEU A 45 7.58 5.64 17.49
C LEU A 45 9.01 5.85 18.01
N VAL A 46 9.97 5.23 17.33
CA VAL A 46 11.40 5.45 17.53
C VAL A 46 12.04 6.01 16.27
N LYS A 47 13.15 6.72 16.43
CA LYS A 47 13.93 7.26 15.31
C LYS A 47 14.53 6.12 14.49
N VAL A 48 14.47 6.26 13.16
CA VAL A 48 15.05 5.30 12.23
C VAL A 48 15.89 6.03 11.17
N PRO A 49 16.90 5.37 10.59
CA PRO A 49 17.66 5.93 9.47
C PRO A 49 16.77 6.01 8.21
N THR A 50 17.22 6.80 7.24
CA THR A 50 16.63 6.83 5.91
C THR A 50 16.84 5.46 5.24
N PRO A 51 15.79 4.86 4.66
CA PRO A 51 15.90 3.59 3.97
C PRO A 51 16.90 3.64 2.80
N GLY A 52 17.91 2.78 2.84
CA GLY A 52 18.92 2.63 1.79
C GLY A 52 18.64 1.45 0.87
N ALA A 53 19.60 1.07 0.02
CA ALA A 53 19.46 -0.09 -0.84
C ALA A 53 19.28 -1.39 -0.03
N LEU A 54 18.44 -2.29 -0.53
CA LEU A 54 18.19 -3.56 0.14
C LEU A 54 19.41 -4.50 0.01
N LYS A 55 19.73 -5.18 1.09
CA LYS A 55 20.83 -6.17 1.15
C LYS A 55 20.30 -7.60 0.94
N ILE A 56 19.48 -7.79 -0.12
CA ILE A 56 18.93 -9.10 -0.49
C ILE A 56 19.34 -9.47 -1.92
N PRO A 57 19.51 -10.76 -2.25
CA PRO A 57 19.86 -11.19 -3.59
C PRO A 57 18.84 -10.69 -4.63
N GLY A 58 19.31 -10.14 -5.74
CA GLY A 58 18.47 -9.64 -6.84
C GLY A 58 17.76 -8.32 -6.57
N ALA A 59 18.05 -7.64 -5.46
CA ALA A 59 17.52 -6.29 -5.22
C ALA A 59 18.09 -5.29 -6.21
N SER A 60 17.23 -4.34 -6.64
CA SER A 60 17.65 -3.22 -7.48
C SER A 60 18.57 -2.29 -6.68
N THR A 61 19.64 -1.83 -7.32
CA THR A 61 20.48 -0.75 -6.81
C THR A 61 19.91 0.63 -7.13
N LEU A 62 18.88 0.69 -7.97
CA LEU A 62 18.28 1.91 -8.50
C LEU A 62 16.95 2.25 -7.85
N ASN A 63 16.20 1.25 -7.42
CA ASN A 63 14.85 1.43 -6.93
C ASN A 63 14.63 0.73 -5.59
N ARG A 64 14.11 1.49 -4.65
CA ARG A 64 13.45 1.04 -3.43
C ARG A 64 12.26 1.93 -3.16
N PHE A 65 11.07 1.45 -3.49
CA PHE A 65 9.86 2.23 -3.27
C PHE A 65 9.41 2.19 -1.82
N GLY A 66 8.90 3.32 -1.37
CA GLY A 66 8.39 3.47 -0.01
C GLY A 66 7.53 4.71 0.17
N MET A 67 7.30 5.09 1.40
CA MET A 67 6.37 6.15 1.75
C MET A 67 6.80 6.85 3.03
N ALA A 68 6.56 8.15 3.12
CA ALA A 68 6.63 8.90 4.36
C ALA A 68 5.25 9.49 4.71
N ILE A 69 4.88 9.41 5.98
CA ILE A 69 3.62 9.92 6.52
C ILE A 69 3.94 11.05 7.47
N ASP A 70 3.49 12.26 7.13
CA ASP A 70 3.63 13.46 7.94
C ASP A 70 2.54 13.49 9.03
N LEU A 71 2.94 13.24 10.27
CA LEU A 71 2.03 13.19 11.41
C LEU A 71 1.48 14.57 11.79
N ASP A 72 2.21 15.64 11.47
CA ASP A 72 1.77 17.01 11.77
C ASP A 72 0.79 17.55 10.72
N ALA A 73 0.83 16.98 9.51
CA ALA A 73 -0.09 17.33 8.44
C ALA A 73 -1.38 16.49 8.46
N CYS A 74 -1.31 15.28 9.01
CA CYS A 74 -2.42 14.34 8.99
C CYS A 74 -3.52 14.77 9.98
N ASP A 75 -4.75 14.93 9.49
CA ASP A 75 -5.93 15.23 10.28
C ASP A 75 -6.76 13.99 10.67
N GLY A 76 -6.30 12.80 10.31
CA GLY A 76 -6.99 11.54 10.63
C GLY A 76 -8.33 11.32 9.89
N CYS A 77 -8.58 11.99 8.76
CA CYS A 77 -9.88 11.96 8.07
C CYS A 77 -10.32 10.62 7.48
N GLY A 78 -9.44 9.61 7.38
CA GLY A 78 -9.76 8.27 6.85
C GLY A 78 -9.93 8.15 5.34
N LYS A 79 -9.84 9.22 4.55
CA LYS A 79 -9.99 9.18 3.09
C LYS A 79 -8.98 8.26 2.40
N CYS A 80 -7.79 8.11 2.97
CA CYS A 80 -6.76 7.18 2.50
C CYS A 80 -7.18 5.71 2.61
N ILE A 81 -8.00 5.34 3.62
CA ILE A 81 -8.52 3.99 3.80
C ILE A 81 -9.55 3.71 2.70
N LEU A 82 -10.52 4.61 2.52
CA LEU A 82 -11.55 4.50 1.49
C LEU A 82 -10.91 4.37 0.10
N ALA A 83 -9.97 5.27 -0.22
CA ALA A 83 -9.26 5.25 -1.49
C ALA A 83 -8.51 3.94 -1.73
N CYS A 84 -7.84 3.41 -0.69
CA CYS A 84 -7.14 2.13 -0.77
C CYS A 84 -8.11 0.97 -1.03
N ASN A 85 -9.27 0.96 -0.37
CA ASN A 85 -10.27 -0.09 -0.53
C ASN A 85 -10.83 -0.12 -1.95
N LEU A 86 -11.20 1.02 -2.50
CA LEU A 86 -11.72 1.12 -3.85
C LEU A 86 -10.67 0.78 -4.92
N GLU A 87 -9.49 1.36 -4.81
CA GLU A 87 -8.38 1.14 -5.75
C GLU A 87 -7.92 -0.32 -5.81
N ASN A 88 -7.86 -0.96 -4.64
CA ASN A 88 -7.32 -2.32 -4.52
C ASN A 88 -8.41 -3.38 -4.40
N ASN A 89 -9.68 -3.05 -4.68
CA ASN A 89 -10.80 -3.96 -4.60
C ASN A 89 -10.85 -4.71 -3.25
N VAL A 90 -10.59 -3.99 -2.15
CA VAL A 90 -10.64 -4.58 -0.80
C VAL A 90 -12.12 -4.81 -0.44
N PRO A 91 -12.51 -6.05 -0.10
CA PRO A 91 -13.91 -6.34 0.17
C PRO A 91 -14.38 -5.73 1.49
N LEU A 92 -15.67 -5.46 1.57
CA LEU A 92 -16.36 -5.26 2.84
C LEU A 92 -16.41 -6.58 3.63
N VAL A 93 -16.67 -6.49 4.92
CA VAL A 93 -16.84 -7.66 5.78
C VAL A 93 -18.28 -7.80 6.27
N PRO A 94 -18.72 -9.01 6.66
CA PRO A 94 -20.00 -9.20 7.34
C PRO A 94 -20.06 -8.40 8.65
N GLU A 95 -21.25 -7.98 9.04
CA GLU A 95 -21.47 -7.20 10.27
C GLU A 95 -20.90 -7.87 11.52
N GLU A 96 -20.98 -9.20 11.60
CA GLU A 96 -20.42 -9.97 12.70
C GLU A 96 -18.89 -9.85 12.79
N ASP A 97 -18.20 -9.83 11.65
CA ASP A 97 -16.76 -9.64 11.61
C ASP A 97 -16.38 -8.18 11.87
N ALA A 98 -17.16 -7.23 11.36
CA ALA A 98 -17.00 -5.81 11.66
C ALA A 98 -17.16 -5.52 13.17
N ALA A 99 -18.16 -6.12 13.82
CA ALA A 99 -18.36 -6.01 15.27
C ALA A 99 -17.18 -6.59 16.08
N ARG A 100 -16.49 -7.61 15.54
CA ARG A 100 -15.27 -8.19 16.12
C ARG A 100 -13.98 -7.45 15.76
N GLY A 101 -14.06 -6.35 14.99
CA GLY A 101 -12.91 -5.59 14.49
C GLY A 101 -12.08 -6.34 13.43
N ARG A 102 -12.66 -7.29 12.71
CA ARG A 102 -12.01 -8.09 11.68
C ARG A 102 -12.14 -7.46 10.29
N PHE A 103 -11.73 -6.21 10.15
CA PHE A 103 -11.74 -5.50 8.87
C PHE A 103 -10.67 -6.00 7.92
N MET A 104 -10.96 -5.93 6.62
CA MET A 104 -10.01 -6.26 5.54
C MET A 104 -9.17 -5.06 5.08
N HIS A 105 -9.36 -3.87 5.65
CA HIS A 105 -8.64 -2.67 5.25
C HIS A 105 -7.12 -2.88 5.26
N TRP A 106 -6.46 -2.51 4.16
CA TRP A 106 -4.99 -2.58 4.05
C TRP A 106 -4.31 -1.39 4.73
N VAL A 107 -5.07 -0.31 4.92
CA VAL A 107 -4.68 0.85 5.70
C VAL A 107 -5.58 0.92 6.92
N ASP A 108 -4.99 0.86 8.11
CA ASP A 108 -5.67 1.06 9.39
C ASP A 108 -5.42 2.48 9.90
N MET A 109 -6.12 2.92 10.95
CA MET A 109 -5.74 4.10 11.74
C MET A 109 -5.11 3.67 13.05
N ARG A 110 -3.98 4.31 13.42
CA ARG A 110 -3.31 4.09 14.71
C ARG A 110 -2.76 5.41 15.21
N GLY A 111 -3.05 5.75 16.46
CA GLY A 111 -2.62 7.03 17.03
C GLY A 111 -3.06 8.24 16.18
N GLY A 112 -4.21 8.16 15.52
CA GLY A 112 -4.73 9.23 14.65
C GLY A 112 -4.09 9.32 13.26
N ALA A 113 -3.18 8.41 12.90
CA ALA A 113 -2.48 8.42 11.61
C ALA A 113 -2.72 7.11 10.81
N PRO A 114 -2.65 7.15 9.47
CA PRO A 114 -2.76 5.95 8.65
C PRO A 114 -1.58 5.01 8.88
N PHE A 115 -1.88 3.74 8.99
CA PHE A 115 -0.93 2.68 9.24
C PHE A 115 -1.14 1.51 8.27
N MET A 116 -0.08 1.01 7.69
CA MET A 116 -0.12 -0.07 6.69
C MET A 116 1.10 -0.97 6.78
N CYS A 117 1.21 -1.94 5.87
CA CYS A 117 2.44 -2.73 5.73
C CYS A 117 3.64 -1.81 5.48
N ALA A 118 4.68 -1.96 6.31
CA ALA A 118 5.88 -1.13 6.20
C ALA A 118 6.87 -1.58 5.10
N HIS A 119 6.55 -2.65 4.36
CA HIS A 119 7.45 -3.19 3.33
C HIS A 119 8.89 -3.32 3.83
N CYS A 120 9.03 -4.02 4.96
CA CYS A 120 10.30 -4.20 5.66
C CYS A 120 11.35 -4.86 4.76
N GLY A 121 12.55 -4.29 4.68
CA GLY A 121 13.66 -4.90 3.94
C GLY A 121 14.10 -6.25 4.52
N ASN A 122 13.94 -6.40 5.83
CA ASN A 122 14.18 -7.65 6.55
C ASN A 122 12.86 -8.28 7.02
N ALA A 123 12.01 -8.66 6.07
CA ALA A 123 10.62 -9.06 6.31
C ALA A 123 10.48 -10.44 6.98
N PRO A 124 10.11 -10.54 8.27
CA PRO A 124 9.94 -11.83 8.94
C PRO A 124 8.77 -12.63 8.35
N CYS A 125 7.76 -11.96 7.83
CA CYS A 125 6.59 -12.58 7.22
C CYS A 125 6.89 -13.36 5.94
N GLU A 126 7.97 -13.07 5.24
CA GLU A 126 8.39 -13.79 4.03
C GLU A 126 9.14 -15.08 4.37
N ARG A 127 9.96 -15.02 5.42
CA ARG A 127 10.76 -16.18 5.87
C ARG A 127 9.90 -17.36 6.33
N VAL A 128 8.69 -17.10 6.80
CA VAL A 128 7.78 -18.13 7.34
C VAL A 128 6.70 -18.55 6.34
N CYS A 129 6.73 -18.03 5.12
CA CYS A 129 5.75 -18.40 4.11
C CYS A 129 6.12 -19.73 3.46
N PRO A 130 5.34 -20.82 3.67
CA PRO A 130 5.71 -22.15 3.20
C PRO A 130 5.68 -22.29 1.68
N THR A 131 4.94 -21.41 0.99
CA THR A 131 4.78 -21.46 -0.47
C THR A 131 5.53 -20.34 -1.21
N GLY A 132 6.25 -19.47 -0.49
CA GLY A 132 6.86 -18.29 -1.07
C GLY A 132 5.86 -17.31 -1.68
N ALA A 133 4.58 -17.36 -1.27
CA ALA A 133 3.58 -16.39 -1.70
C ALA A 133 3.88 -14.97 -1.22
N ALA A 134 4.48 -14.84 -0.03
CA ALA A 134 5.02 -13.59 0.46
C ALA A 134 6.48 -13.50 0.03
N ASN A 135 6.85 -12.49 -0.74
CA ASN A 135 8.20 -12.33 -1.29
C ASN A 135 8.54 -10.86 -1.54
N HIS A 136 9.82 -10.57 -1.76
CA HIS A 136 10.27 -9.26 -2.24
C HIS A 136 10.29 -9.19 -3.76
N THR A 137 9.90 -8.02 -4.29
CA THR A 137 10.23 -7.65 -5.66
C THR A 137 11.64 -7.05 -5.72
N PRO A 138 12.30 -7.04 -6.90
CA PRO A 138 13.60 -6.36 -7.05
C PRO A 138 13.56 -4.89 -6.61
N ASP A 139 12.42 -4.21 -6.77
CA ASP A 139 12.24 -2.79 -6.44
C ASP A 139 11.91 -2.54 -4.95
N GLY A 140 12.15 -3.53 -4.08
CA GLY A 140 12.05 -3.40 -2.64
C GLY A 140 10.64 -3.51 -2.07
N LEU A 141 9.67 -3.97 -2.83
CA LEU A 141 8.32 -4.17 -2.35
C LEU A 141 8.16 -5.56 -1.75
N SER A 142 7.70 -5.65 -0.51
CA SER A 142 7.16 -6.91 0.02
C SER A 142 5.84 -7.18 -0.69
N ALA A 143 5.79 -8.17 -1.55
CA ALA A 143 4.63 -8.50 -2.40
C ALA A 143 3.87 -9.73 -1.92
N MET A 144 2.72 -9.99 -2.55
CA MET A 144 1.93 -11.21 -2.34
C MET A 144 1.53 -11.81 -3.69
N MET A 145 1.87 -13.07 -3.88
CA MET A 145 1.37 -13.90 -4.98
C MET A 145 0.13 -14.66 -4.51
N TYR A 146 -1.05 -14.08 -4.67
CA TYR A 146 -2.30 -14.62 -4.11
C TYR A 146 -2.58 -16.06 -4.53
N LYS A 147 -2.29 -16.43 -5.79
CA LYS A 147 -2.48 -17.80 -6.31
C LYS A 147 -1.57 -18.85 -5.66
N ARG A 148 -0.48 -18.44 -5.01
CA ARG A 148 0.39 -19.34 -4.23
C ARG A 148 0.02 -19.39 -2.76
N CYS A 149 -0.85 -18.49 -2.29
CA CYS A 149 -1.21 -18.43 -0.88
C CYS A 149 -2.14 -19.57 -0.49
N THR A 150 -1.69 -20.44 0.43
CA THR A 150 -2.48 -21.55 0.99
C THR A 150 -3.21 -21.16 2.29
N GLY A 151 -3.10 -19.89 2.71
CA GLY A 151 -3.80 -19.40 3.90
C GLY A 151 -3.27 -19.94 5.24
N SER A 152 -2.04 -20.41 5.31
CA SER A 152 -1.42 -20.90 6.56
C SER A 152 -1.34 -19.85 7.68
N ARG A 153 -1.48 -18.57 7.36
CA ARG A 153 -1.45 -17.39 8.25
C ARG A 153 -0.16 -17.16 9.03
N PHE A 154 0.87 -17.97 8.86
CA PHE A 154 2.16 -17.77 9.53
C PHE A 154 2.73 -16.38 9.29
N CYS A 155 2.60 -15.83 8.08
CA CYS A 155 3.06 -14.48 7.77
C CYS A 155 2.29 -13.40 8.53
N GLY A 156 1.03 -13.61 8.89
CA GLY A 156 0.23 -12.73 9.74
C GLY A 156 0.68 -12.78 11.19
N ALA A 157 0.89 -14.00 11.72
CA ALA A 157 1.37 -14.22 13.08
C ALA A 157 2.79 -13.66 13.32
N ASN A 158 3.65 -13.73 12.30
CA ASN A 158 5.02 -13.20 12.38
C ASN A 158 5.15 -11.73 11.97
N CYS A 159 4.05 -11.05 11.61
CA CYS A 159 4.07 -9.62 11.39
C CYS A 159 3.94 -8.88 12.73
N PRO A 160 4.99 -8.21 13.24
CA PRO A 160 4.96 -7.64 14.59
C PRO A 160 3.89 -6.55 14.73
N VAL A 161 3.51 -5.93 13.61
CA VAL A 161 2.49 -4.88 13.58
C VAL A 161 1.14 -5.35 13.02
N GLN A 162 0.97 -6.64 12.77
CA GLN A 162 -0.30 -7.22 12.29
C GLN A 162 -0.90 -6.50 11.07
N ALA A 163 -0.05 -6.08 10.14
CA ALA A 163 -0.48 -5.37 8.92
C ALA A 163 -1.03 -6.32 7.83
N ARG A 164 -1.12 -7.61 8.10
CA ARG A 164 -1.63 -8.62 7.17
C ARG A 164 -3.01 -9.06 7.58
N LYS A 165 -3.95 -9.03 6.65
CA LYS A 165 -5.36 -9.39 6.84
C LYS A 165 -5.63 -10.76 6.22
N PHE A 166 -6.35 -11.61 6.93
CA PHE A 166 -6.78 -12.91 6.40
C PHE A 166 -8.22 -12.82 5.89
N ASN A 167 -8.44 -13.26 4.66
CA ASN A 167 -9.77 -13.25 4.07
C ASN A 167 -10.56 -14.48 4.54
N PHE A 168 -11.36 -14.28 5.58
CA PHE A 168 -12.20 -15.34 6.16
C PHE A 168 -13.43 -15.65 5.33
N ASN A 169 -13.89 -14.71 4.51
CA ASN A 169 -15.18 -14.76 3.85
C ASN A 169 -15.03 -14.91 2.34
N ASP A 170 -15.96 -15.63 1.72
CA ASP A 170 -16.16 -15.58 0.28
C ASP A 170 -16.96 -14.31 -0.06
N ALA A 171 -16.25 -13.19 -0.06
CA ALA A 171 -16.85 -11.87 -0.20
C ALA A 171 -17.59 -11.70 -1.55
N GLN A 172 -17.17 -12.43 -2.59
CA GLN A 172 -17.83 -12.41 -3.90
C GLN A 172 -19.21 -13.06 -3.81
N LYS A 173 -19.32 -14.25 -3.20
CA LYS A 173 -20.61 -14.92 -3.01
C LYS A 173 -21.55 -14.16 -2.07
N LEU A 174 -20.98 -13.43 -1.11
CA LEU A 174 -21.75 -12.62 -0.16
C LEU A 174 -22.15 -11.25 -0.70
N GLY A 175 -21.76 -10.89 -1.93
CA GLY A 175 -22.00 -9.57 -2.50
C GLY A 175 -21.27 -8.43 -1.78
N LEU A 176 -20.19 -8.76 -1.07
CA LEU A 176 -19.36 -7.83 -0.30
C LEU A 176 -18.10 -7.40 -1.06
N ALA A 177 -17.78 -8.03 -2.18
CA ALA A 177 -16.68 -7.69 -3.06
C ALA A 177 -17.20 -7.23 -4.42
N ARG A 178 -16.62 -6.14 -4.92
CA ARG A 178 -16.84 -5.65 -6.27
C ARG A 178 -15.51 -5.26 -6.90
N GLN A 179 -15.36 -5.55 -8.18
CA GLN A 179 -14.16 -5.15 -8.92
C GLN A 179 -14.35 -3.75 -9.51
N PHE A 180 -13.90 -2.73 -8.78
CA PHE A 180 -13.89 -1.34 -9.23
C PHE A 180 -12.71 -1.08 -10.18
N ASN A 181 -11.54 -1.56 -9.79
CA ASN A 181 -10.33 -1.48 -10.59
C ASN A 181 -10.09 -2.83 -11.30
N ARG A 182 -10.17 -2.83 -12.63
CA ARG A 182 -9.98 -4.04 -13.45
C ARG A 182 -8.54 -4.56 -13.46
N GLU A 183 -7.57 -3.71 -13.13
CA GLU A 183 -6.15 -4.07 -13.05
C GLU A 183 -5.81 -4.86 -11.78
N VAL A 184 -6.66 -4.77 -10.77
CA VAL A 184 -6.47 -5.48 -9.50
C VAL A 184 -7.48 -6.63 -9.40
N PRO A 185 -7.05 -7.89 -9.33
CA PRO A 185 -7.97 -9.01 -9.23
C PRO A 185 -8.69 -9.02 -7.88
N LEU A 186 -9.91 -9.54 -7.86
CA LEU A 186 -10.57 -9.93 -6.62
C LEU A 186 -9.81 -11.12 -6.01
N ARG A 187 -9.74 -11.15 -4.69
CA ARG A 187 -9.07 -12.26 -3.97
C ARG A 187 -10.11 -13.19 -3.38
N ASP A 188 -9.75 -14.47 -3.38
CA ASP A 188 -10.59 -15.53 -2.87
C ASP A 188 -10.53 -15.62 -1.35
N LYS A 189 -11.51 -16.31 -0.77
CA LYS A 189 -11.46 -16.76 0.63
C LYS A 189 -10.18 -17.56 0.90
N GLY A 190 -9.59 -17.35 2.05
CA GLY A 190 -8.46 -18.17 2.51
C GLY A 190 -7.09 -17.62 2.16
N VAL A 191 -6.98 -16.43 1.57
CA VAL A 191 -5.69 -15.78 1.30
C VAL A 191 -5.37 -14.69 2.30
N MET A 192 -4.07 -14.38 2.43
CA MET A 192 -3.59 -13.22 3.20
C MET A 192 -3.45 -12.00 2.31
N GLU A 193 -3.99 -10.87 2.74
CA GLU A 193 -3.93 -9.61 2.02
C GLU A 193 -3.15 -8.55 2.82
N LYS A 194 -2.59 -7.57 2.13
CA LYS A 194 -1.90 -6.42 2.73
C LYS A 194 -1.67 -5.31 1.72
N CYS A 195 -1.27 -4.13 2.18
CA CYS A 195 -0.85 -3.04 1.31
C CYS A 195 0.22 -3.50 0.31
N SER A 196 0.02 -3.21 -0.97
CA SER A 196 0.93 -3.50 -2.08
C SER A 196 1.73 -2.27 -2.53
N LEU A 197 1.54 -1.10 -1.89
CA LEU A 197 1.99 0.22 -2.40
C LEU A 197 1.49 0.49 -3.83
N CYS A 198 0.27 0.03 -4.14
CA CYS A 198 -0.32 0.13 -5.48
C CYS A 198 0.60 -0.39 -6.58
N LEU A 199 1.13 -1.61 -6.40
CA LEU A 199 2.08 -2.26 -7.31
C LEU A 199 1.65 -2.22 -8.78
N HIS A 200 0.34 -2.36 -9.06
CA HIS A 200 -0.22 -2.26 -10.41
C HIS A 200 0.09 -0.91 -11.06
N ARG A 201 0.01 0.20 -10.31
CA ARG A 201 0.35 1.54 -10.83
C ARG A 201 1.84 1.65 -11.18
N LEU A 202 2.72 1.07 -10.37
CA LEU A 202 4.16 0.99 -10.66
C LEU A 202 4.45 0.14 -11.90
N GLN A 203 3.73 -0.96 -12.05
CA GLN A 203 3.88 -1.85 -13.21
C GLN A 203 3.43 -1.16 -14.50
N ASN A 204 2.32 -0.43 -14.46
CA ASN A 204 1.82 0.32 -15.60
C ASN A 204 2.77 1.44 -16.01
N ASP A 205 3.22 2.27 -15.07
CA ASP A 205 4.20 3.33 -15.32
C ASP A 205 5.50 2.77 -15.90
N ARG A 206 5.97 1.63 -15.38
CA ARG A 206 7.14 0.94 -15.93
C ARG A 206 6.92 0.43 -17.35
N LEU A 207 5.73 -0.07 -17.65
CA LEU A 207 5.38 -0.53 -18.99
C LEU A 207 5.30 0.65 -19.97
N GLU A 208 4.64 1.74 -19.59
CA GLU A 208 4.59 2.97 -20.36
C GLU A 208 5.99 3.51 -20.64
N PHE A 209 6.85 3.57 -19.62
CA PHE A 209 8.24 3.97 -19.78
C PHE A 209 8.97 3.08 -20.81
N LYS A 210 8.85 1.76 -20.72
CA LYS A 210 9.48 0.82 -21.66
C LYS A 210 8.96 0.99 -23.07
N THR A 211 7.68 1.27 -23.25
CA THR A 211 7.08 1.46 -24.59
C THR A 211 7.41 2.82 -25.18
N SER A 212 7.74 3.82 -24.36
CA SER A 212 8.17 5.14 -24.83
C SER A 212 9.64 5.21 -25.26
N LEU A 213 10.47 4.21 -24.90
CA LEU A 213 11.85 4.13 -25.31
C LEU A 213 11.93 3.85 -26.82
N THR A 214 12.42 4.81 -27.59
CA THR A 214 12.75 4.64 -29.00
C THR A 214 14.10 3.95 -29.14
N VAL A 215 14.22 3.07 -30.14
CA VAL A 215 15.46 2.38 -30.47
C VAL A 215 16.54 3.42 -30.79
N GLY A 216 17.65 3.43 -30.01
CA GLY A 216 18.79 4.33 -30.23
C GLY A 216 18.88 5.53 -29.27
N THR A 217 17.92 5.74 -28.38
CA THR A 217 18.07 6.73 -27.30
C THR A 217 18.86 6.11 -26.13
N ALA A 218 19.74 6.92 -25.50
CA ALA A 218 20.44 6.50 -24.28
C ALA A 218 19.42 6.02 -23.25
N ALA A 219 19.63 4.82 -22.72
CA ALA A 219 18.70 4.19 -21.81
C ALA A 219 18.57 5.02 -20.53
N GLU A 220 17.56 5.87 -20.47
CA GLU A 220 17.14 6.45 -19.20
C GLU A 220 16.67 5.33 -18.29
N GLU A 221 17.05 5.36 -17.02
CA GLU A 221 16.65 4.35 -16.05
C GLU A 221 15.30 4.70 -15.45
N TRP A 222 14.38 3.77 -15.47
CA TRP A 222 13.08 3.95 -14.84
C TRP A 222 13.21 4.12 -13.32
N ARG A 223 12.58 5.17 -12.78
CA ARG A 223 12.63 5.55 -11.37
C ARG A 223 11.25 5.70 -10.72
N GLY A 224 10.15 5.56 -11.48
CA GLY A 224 8.78 5.67 -10.98
C GLY A 224 8.41 7.04 -10.40
N ARG A 225 9.02 8.12 -10.87
CA ARG A 225 8.86 9.50 -10.31
C ARG A 225 7.45 10.04 -10.40
N GLY A 226 6.68 9.66 -11.42
CA GLY A 226 5.31 10.13 -11.67
C GLY A 226 4.24 9.37 -10.87
N VAL A 227 4.60 8.25 -10.25
CA VAL A 227 3.62 7.36 -9.62
C VAL A 227 3.17 7.91 -8.27
N LYS A 228 1.86 7.88 -8.04
CA LYS A 228 1.24 8.12 -6.72
C LYS A 228 0.41 6.93 -6.32
N THR A 229 0.44 6.57 -5.06
CA THR A 229 -0.48 5.57 -4.50
C THR A 229 -1.86 6.19 -4.30
N ALA A 230 -2.93 5.39 -4.34
CA ALA A 230 -4.29 5.89 -4.17
C ALA A 230 -4.49 6.64 -2.84
N CYS A 231 -3.89 6.14 -1.76
CA CYS A 231 -3.95 6.80 -0.46
C CYS A 231 -3.21 8.15 -0.42
N ALA A 232 -2.10 8.30 -1.15
CA ALA A 232 -1.38 9.57 -1.27
C ALA A 232 -2.16 10.57 -2.12
N GLU A 233 -2.75 10.12 -3.22
CA GLU A 233 -3.55 10.94 -4.13
C GLU A 233 -4.83 11.47 -3.45
N ALA A 234 -5.49 10.62 -2.65
CA ALA A 234 -6.72 11.00 -1.95
C ALA A 234 -6.50 11.85 -0.69
N CYS A 235 -5.24 12.06 -0.27
CA CYS A 235 -4.95 12.80 0.96
C CYS A 235 -5.11 14.31 0.76
N PRO A 236 -6.13 14.97 1.35
CA PRO A 236 -6.36 16.40 1.14
C PRO A 236 -5.29 17.29 1.77
N LYS A 237 -4.54 16.75 2.71
CA LYS A 237 -3.44 17.44 3.42
C LYS A 237 -2.07 17.12 2.85
N ASN A 238 -1.98 16.32 1.79
CA ASN A 238 -0.72 15.79 1.26
C ASN A 238 0.21 15.21 2.35
N ALA A 239 -0.38 14.62 3.38
CA ALA A 239 0.35 14.05 4.50
C ALA A 239 1.04 12.72 4.15
N ILE A 240 0.67 12.09 3.04
CA ILE A 240 1.22 10.82 2.56
C ILE A 240 2.01 11.10 1.29
N VAL A 241 3.31 10.81 1.32
CA VAL A 241 4.18 10.99 0.15
C VAL A 241 4.83 9.67 -0.21
N PHE A 242 4.60 9.23 -1.44
CA PHE A 242 5.16 8.02 -2.03
C PHE A 242 6.32 8.35 -2.96
N GLY A 243 7.30 7.46 -3.06
CA GLY A 243 8.41 7.62 -4.01
C GLY A 243 9.49 6.57 -3.88
N ASN A 244 10.59 6.81 -4.57
CA ASN A 244 11.77 5.96 -4.56
C ASN A 244 12.82 6.53 -3.60
N TRP A 245 13.21 5.75 -2.59
CA TRP A 245 14.22 6.14 -1.60
C TRP A 245 15.63 6.28 -2.19
N LEU A 246 15.90 5.64 -3.33
CA LEU A 246 17.22 5.66 -3.99
C LEU A 246 17.31 6.70 -5.12
N ASP A 247 16.33 7.58 -5.25
CA ASP A 247 16.32 8.64 -6.23
C ASP A 247 16.27 10.01 -5.56
N ASP A 248 17.36 10.73 -5.59
CA ASP A 248 17.47 12.07 -5.00
C ASP A 248 16.45 13.09 -5.54
N LYS A 249 15.93 12.85 -6.76
CA LYS A 249 14.90 13.69 -7.37
C LYS A 249 13.48 13.26 -6.99
N SER A 250 13.32 12.17 -6.24
CA SER A 250 12.01 11.69 -5.77
C SER A 250 11.39 12.70 -4.79
N PRO A 251 10.08 13.00 -4.92
CA PRO A 251 9.37 13.84 -3.95
C PRO A 251 9.51 13.34 -2.50
N LEU A 252 9.59 12.02 -2.32
CA LEU A 252 9.79 11.39 -1.02
C LEU A 252 11.12 11.81 -0.39
N VAL A 253 12.22 11.69 -1.13
CA VAL A 253 13.57 12.03 -0.65
C VAL A 253 13.67 13.53 -0.42
N GLN A 254 13.17 14.36 -1.35
CA GLN A 254 13.18 15.81 -1.21
C GLN A 254 12.45 16.28 0.06
N LEU A 255 11.29 15.67 0.36
CA LEU A 255 10.52 16.02 1.55
C LEU A 255 11.20 15.59 2.85
N THR A 256 11.89 14.44 2.84
CA THR A 256 12.47 13.83 4.05
C THR A 256 13.92 14.26 4.34
N LYS A 257 14.59 14.94 3.41
CA LYS A 257 16.04 15.29 3.46
C LYS A 257 16.49 15.96 4.76
N ASN A 258 15.62 16.81 5.36
CA ASN A 258 15.93 17.56 6.58
C ASN A 258 14.97 17.21 7.72
N ARG A 259 14.39 16.02 7.72
CA ARG A 259 13.43 15.60 8.73
C ARG A 259 13.89 14.35 9.47
N VAL A 260 13.49 14.24 10.72
CA VAL A 260 13.69 13.02 11.48
C VAL A 260 12.61 12.02 11.10
N LEU A 261 13.05 10.82 10.76
CA LEU A 261 12.19 9.70 10.39
C LEU A 261 11.95 8.80 11.60
N TYR A 262 10.75 8.27 11.67
CA TYR A 262 10.30 7.40 12.76
C TYR A 262 9.65 6.14 12.19
N ALA A 263 9.74 5.06 12.94
CA ALA A 263 8.95 3.85 12.72
C ALA A 263 8.43 3.32 14.06
N PRO A 264 7.38 2.49 14.08
CA PRO A 264 7.04 1.72 15.27
C PRO A 264 8.25 0.97 15.82
N CYS A 265 8.40 0.92 17.14
CA CYS A 265 9.55 0.30 17.78
C CYS A 265 9.74 -1.16 17.32
N GLU A 266 8.66 -1.88 17.07
CA GLU A 266 8.65 -3.27 16.59
C GLU A 266 9.21 -3.41 15.17
N LEU A 267 9.24 -2.33 14.39
CA LEU A 267 9.73 -2.31 13.00
C LEU A 267 11.13 -1.74 12.85
N ALA A 268 11.67 -1.07 13.87
CA ALA A 268 12.92 -0.32 13.76
C ALA A 268 14.11 -1.17 13.26
N ALA A 269 14.22 -2.43 13.71
CA ALA A 269 15.26 -3.37 13.29
C ALA A 269 14.95 -4.10 11.98
N LEU A 270 13.77 -3.90 11.40
CA LEU A 270 13.30 -4.62 10.22
C LEU A 270 13.48 -3.82 8.92
N ASP A 271 14.14 -2.69 8.96
CA ASP A 271 14.43 -1.83 7.81
C ASP A 271 13.14 -1.45 7.03
N PRO A 272 12.20 -0.70 7.66
CA PRO A 272 10.92 -0.36 7.06
C PRO A 272 11.07 0.64 5.90
N SER A 273 10.36 0.43 4.79
CA SER A 273 10.28 1.37 3.66
C SER A 273 9.13 2.37 3.79
N VAL A 274 8.18 2.13 4.70
CA VAL A 274 7.14 3.11 5.09
C VAL A 274 7.48 3.63 6.47
N VAL A 275 7.65 4.95 6.56
CA VAL A 275 8.09 5.64 7.77
C VAL A 275 7.17 6.81 8.11
N PHE A 276 7.32 7.32 9.30
CA PHE A 276 6.63 8.51 9.79
C PHE A 276 7.61 9.67 9.94
N MET A 277 7.12 10.90 9.84
CA MET A 277 7.92 12.10 10.09
C MET A 277 7.15 13.11 10.92
N ARG A 278 7.89 13.91 11.70
CA ARG A 278 7.39 15.06 12.47
C ARG A 278 8.33 16.25 12.26
N GLY A 279 7.88 17.42 12.70
CA GLY A 279 8.68 18.64 12.68
C GLY A 279 8.64 19.31 11.31
N ARG A 280 7.56 20.04 11.00
CA ARG A 280 7.60 21.08 9.96
C ARG A 280 8.49 22.20 10.52
N ARG A 281 9.57 22.51 9.78
CA ARG A 281 10.26 23.78 9.97
C ARG A 281 9.48 24.89 9.30
#